data_ecaff6502606fbd1fc3cc11f4fe4fa78
#
_entry.id   ecaff6502606fbd1fc3cc11f4fe4fa78
#
_cell.length_a   1.000
_cell.length_b   1.000
_cell.length_c   1.000
_cell.angle_alpha   90.00
_cell.angle_beta   90.00
_cell.angle_gamma   90.00
#
_symmetry.space_group_name_H-M   'P 1'
#
loop_
_entity.id
_entity.type
_entity.pdbx_description
1 polymer ?
#
loop_
_entity_poly.entity_id
_entity_poly.type
_entity_poly.pdbx_seq_one_letter_code
_entity_poly.pdbx_strand_id
1 'polypeptide(L)'
;MNWMKKRWAVLVASVVTNICIGTGFAWSVYQTGLFNESVSVFGTEVSQAQLALAFTICSGVAPIPMIAGSGLQKTLRGPRNVVWLGGILFSAGLIATIFIHSLSMLYVAYGLLAGFGIAFAYGITIGNTVKFFPDKSGLIAGISTAAYGAGSIIFPPIMQALISRYGVMPTFRILGIAYGVVIIISAWFITAPPEGWLPDGFTPKTGGKAAAGPGQADKNWKQMLADVRFYLMILVFIIFATGGLMVVSQGSPMSQAIGGADAATAAVIVSVIAVGNTGG
;
A
#
# COMPACT_ATOMS: atom_id res chain seq x y z
N MET A 1 -1.82 -25.89 -19.52
CA MET A 1 -1.10 -24.70 -19.00
C MET A 1 -0.56 -25.07 -17.62
N ASN A 2 0.76 -24.95 -17.38
CA ASN A 2 1.37 -25.42 -16.12
C ASN A 2 1.12 -24.39 -14.99
N TRP A 3 0.11 -24.64 -14.16
CA TRP A 3 -0.28 -23.77 -13.04
C TRP A 3 0.80 -23.68 -11.95
N MET A 4 1.65 -24.71 -11.82
CA MET A 4 2.79 -24.68 -10.88
C MET A 4 3.84 -23.62 -11.26
N LYS A 5 4.08 -23.40 -12.56
CA LYS A 5 4.95 -22.30 -13.02
C LYS A 5 4.23 -20.96 -12.93
N LYS A 6 2.92 -20.93 -13.22
CA LYS A 6 2.13 -19.70 -13.23
C LYS A 6 1.98 -19.07 -11.86
N ARG A 7 1.91 -19.87 -10.76
CA ARG A 7 1.85 -19.33 -9.40
C ARG A 7 3.02 -18.42 -9.05
N TRP A 8 4.24 -18.77 -9.52
CA TRP A 8 5.42 -17.94 -9.30
C TRP A 8 5.38 -16.64 -10.10
N ALA A 9 4.89 -16.68 -11.34
CA ALA A 9 4.70 -15.48 -12.14
C ALA A 9 3.68 -14.52 -11.50
N VAL A 10 2.59 -15.05 -10.93
CA VAL A 10 1.60 -14.27 -10.18
C VAL A 10 2.25 -13.66 -8.92
N LEU A 11 3.08 -14.42 -8.19
CA LEU A 11 3.79 -13.91 -7.02
C LEU A 11 4.71 -12.74 -7.40
N VAL A 12 5.57 -12.93 -8.41
CA VAL A 12 6.49 -11.88 -8.86
C VAL A 12 5.72 -10.63 -9.30
N ALA A 13 4.66 -10.80 -10.09
CA ALA A 13 3.82 -9.70 -10.53
C ALA A 13 3.16 -8.95 -9.34
N SER A 14 2.69 -9.68 -8.35
CA SER A 14 2.13 -9.10 -7.12
C SER A 14 3.18 -8.36 -6.30
N VAL A 15 4.39 -8.92 -6.18
CA VAL A 15 5.54 -8.28 -5.51
C VAL A 15 5.89 -6.97 -6.20
N VAL A 16 6.04 -6.97 -7.52
CA VAL A 16 6.36 -5.75 -8.30
C VAL A 16 5.26 -4.69 -8.12
N THR A 17 3.99 -5.10 -8.20
CA THR A 17 2.86 -4.19 -7.95
C THR A 17 2.93 -3.60 -6.54
N ASN A 18 3.17 -4.44 -5.52
CA ASN A 18 3.22 -4.02 -4.12
C ASN A 18 4.40 -3.08 -3.84
N ILE A 19 5.57 -3.28 -4.46
CA ILE A 19 6.70 -2.35 -4.38
C ILE A 19 6.30 -0.96 -4.92
N CYS A 20 5.62 -0.90 -6.08
CA CYS A 20 5.17 0.37 -6.66
C CYS A 20 4.18 1.11 -5.76
N ILE A 21 3.13 0.43 -5.28
CA ILE A 21 2.12 1.07 -4.43
C ILE A 21 2.63 1.34 -3.01
N GLY A 22 3.67 0.61 -2.56
CA GLY A 22 4.33 0.79 -1.27
C GLY A 22 5.03 2.14 -1.11
N THR A 23 5.27 2.85 -2.21
CA THR A 23 5.74 4.26 -2.20
C THR A 23 4.77 5.19 -1.44
N GLY A 24 3.53 4.77 -1.21
CA GLY A 24 2.59 5.51 -0.34
C GLY A 24 3.15 5.75 1.07
N PHE A 25 3.96 4.84 1.60
CA PHE A 25 4.64 5.02 2.89
C PHE A 25 5.86 5.96 2.83
N ALA A 26 6.27 6.38 1.64
CA ALA A 26 7.29 7.43 1.46
C ALA A 26 6.67 8.85 1.35
N TRP A 27 5.38 9.02 1.71
CA TRP A 27 4.67 10.30 1.67
C TRP A 27 5.45 11.45 2.30
N SER A 28 6.17 11.21 3.41
CA SER A 28 6.91 12.24 4.11
C SER A 28 7.96 12.98 3.24
N VAL A 29 8.48 12.34 2.20
CA VAL A 29 9.40 12.98 1.24
C VAL A 29 8.64 13.95 0.33
N TYR A 30 7.48 13.55 -0.20
CA TYR A 30 6.60 14.45 -0.95
C TYR A 30 6.09 15.60 -0.07
N GLN A 31 5.72 15.30 1.18
CA GLN A 31 5.25 16.30 2.14
C GLN A 31 6.29 17.40 2.36
N THR A 32 7.56 17.04 2.53
CA THR A 32 8.65 18.01 2.67
C THR A 32 8.84 18.82 1.39
N GLY A 33 8.81 18.20 0.23
CA GLY A 33 8.88 18.89 -1.06
C GLY A 33 7.73 19.89 -1.24
N LEU A 34 6.50 19.48 -0.96
CA LEU A 34 5.30 20.35 -1.02
C LEU A 34 5.37 21.51 0.00
N PHE A 35 5.92 21.25 1.19
CA PHE A 35 6.09 22.30 2.20
C PHE A 35 7.07 23.37 1.73
N ASN A 36 8.22 22.97 1.18
CA ASN A 36 9.24 23.87 0.69
C ASN A 36 8.78 24.68 -0.55
N GLU A 37 7.92 24.10 -1.37
CA GLU A 37 7.37 24.71 -2.58
C GLU A 37 5.92 25.26 -2.36
N SER A 38 5.46 25.37 -1.11
CA SER A 38 4.06 25.64 -0.78
C SER A 38 3.50 26.92 -1.42
N VAL A 39 4.26 28.01 -1.39
CA VAL A 39 3.84 29.28 -1.99
C VAL A 39 3.72 29.17 -3.50
N SER A 40 4.62 28.46 -4.16
CA SER A 40 4.57 28.29 -5.62
C SER A 40 3.43 27.36 -6.07
N VAL A 41 3.09 26.35 -5.22
CA VAL A 41 2.08 25.35 -5.53
C VAL A 41 0.68 25.78 -5.13
N PHE A 42 0.51 26.35 -3.94
CA PHE A 42 -0.79 26.69 -3.35
C PHE A 42 -1.08 28.18 -3.30
N GLY A 43 -0.09 29.04 -3.66
CA GLY A 43 -0.20 30.50 -3.54
C GLY A 43 -0.15 31.02 -2.09
N THR A 44 -0.04 30.14 -1.11
CA THR A 44 0.00 30.47 0.33
C THR A 44 0.93 29.48 1.05
N GLU A 45 1.44 29.91 2.21
CA GLU A 45 2.13 28.98 3.11
C GLU A 45 1.14 27.96 3.68
N VAL A 46 1.57 26.69 3.71
CA VAL A 46 0.80 25.58 4.27
C VAL A 46 1.57 24.93 5.41
N SER A 47 0.86 24.42 6.41
CA SER A 47 1.49 23.74 7.53
C SER A 47 1.79 22.28 7.20
N GLN A 48 2.80 21.70 7.86
CA GLN A 48 3.10 20.26 7.77
C GLN A 48 1.90 19.40 8.16
N ALA A 49 1.10 19.84 9.15
CA ALA A 49 -0.11 19.14 9.59
C ALA A 49 -1.17 19.08 8.48
N GLN A 50 -1.38 20.17 7.73
CA GLN A 50 -2.30 20.20 6.59
C GLN A 50 -1.85 19.23 5.48
N LEU A 51 -0.56 19.16 5.20
CA LEU A 51 -0.04 18.22 4.21
C LEU A 51 -0.13 16.76 4.69
N ALA A 52 0.11 16.50 5.97
CA ALA A 52 -0.05 15.16 6.56
C ALA A 52 -1.48 14.63 6.46
N LEU A 53 -2.49 15.52 6.41
CA LEU A 53 -3.89 15.12 6.27
C LEU A 53 -4.15 14.39 4.94
N ALA A 54 -3.40 14.68 3.88
CA ALA A 54 -3.50 13.92 2.63
C ALA A 54 -3.15 12.43 2.80
N PHE A 55 -2.09 12.13 3.57
CA PHE A 55 -1.73 10.75 3.92
C PHE A 55 -2.75 10.10 4.86
N THR A 56 -3.28 10.88 5.80
CA THR A 56 -4.32 10.41 6.73
C THR A 56 -5.58 9.99 5.96
N ILE A 57 -6.02 10.79 5.00
CA ILE A 57 -7.16 10.47 4.13
C ILE A 57 -6.85 9.23 3.30
N CYS A 58 -5.67 9.16 2.67
CA CYS A 58 -5.22 8.03 1.86
C CYS A 58 -5.27 6.70 2.65
N SER A 59 -4.76 6.71 3.88
CA SER A 59 -4.78 5.54 4.76
C SER A 59 -6.18 5.25 5.31
N GLY A 60 -6.93 6.29 5.65
CA GLY A 60 -8.26 6.16 6.24
C GLY A 60 -9.33 5.62 5.30
N VAL A 61 -9.21 5.88 4.00
CA VAL A 61 -10.17 5.35 3.01
C VAL A 61 -9.87 3.89 2.61
N ALA A 62 -8.68 3.38 2.88
CA ALA A 62 -8.21 2.07 2.42
C ALA A 62 -9.15 0.88 2.76
N PRO A 63 -9.81 0.80 3.93
CA PRO A 63 -10.71 -0.32 4.23
C PRO A 63 -11.88 -0.45 3.24
N ILE A 64 -12.39 0.66 2.71
CA ILE A 64 -13.54 0.66 1.79
C ILE A 64 -13.21 -0.09 0.49
N PRO A 65 -12.19 0.29 -0.31
CA PRO A 65 -11.85 -0.42 -1.54
C PRO A 65 -11.27 -1.82 -1.28
N MET A 66 -10.62 -2.08 -0.15
CA MET A 66 -10.15 -3.43 0.19
C MET A 66 -11.32 -4.41 0.34
N ILE A 67 -12.40 -4.02 1.02
CA ILE A 67 -13.60 -4.84 1.18
C ILE A 67 -14.34 -4.94 -0.15
N ALA A 68 -14.59 -3.81 -0.82
CA ALA A 68 -15.30 -3.76 -2.08
C ALA A 68 -14.56 -4.51 -3.21
N GLY A 69 -13.24 -4.50 -3.20
CA GLY A 69 -12.39 -5.14 -4.22
C GLY A 69 -12.64 -6.64 -4.34
N SER A 70 -12.93 -7.34 -3.24
CA SER A 70 -13.24 -8.76 -3.25
C SER A 70 -14.54 -9.07 -4.00
N GLY A 71 -15.57 -8.24 -3.85
CA GLY A 71 -16.82 -8.32 -4.60
C GLY A 71 -16.63 -7.89 -6.07
N LEU A 72 -15.85 -6.84 -6.30
CA LEU A 72 -15.60 -6.28 -7.61
C LEU A 72 -14.86 -7.24 -8.55
N GLN A 73 -14.05 -8.17 -8.03
CA GLN A 73 -13.44 -9.24 -8.83
C GLN A 73 -14.46 -10.06 -9.62
N LYS A 74 -15.64 -10.32 -9.05
CA LYS A 74 -16.71 -11.07 -9.72
C LYS A 74 -17.29 -10.25 -10.88
N THR A 75 -17.55 -8.97 -10.63
CA THR A 75 -18.12 -8.04 -11.62
C THR A 75 -17.14 -7.73 -12.75
N LEU A 76 -15.88 -7.50 -12.44
CA LEU A 76 -14.81 -7.17 -13.39
C LEU A 76 -14.13 -8.42 -14.00
N ARG A 77 -14.70 -9.61 -13.85
CA ARG A 77 -14.21 -10.85 -14.46
C ARG A 77 -12.77 -11.24 -14.05
N GLY A 78 -12.35 -10.91 -12.83
CA GLY A 78 -11.09 -11.42 -12.28
C GLY A 78 -10.21 -10.41 -11.55
N PRO A 79 -9.17 -10.88 -10.86
CA PRO A 79 -8.27 -10.05 -10.06
C PRO A 79 -7.46 -9.06 -10.90
N ARG A 80 -7.07 -9.43 -12.12
CA ARG A 80 -6.32 -8.56 -13.05
C ARG A 80 -6.98 -7.20 -13.23
N ASN A 81 -8.27 -7.21 -13.56
CA ASN A 81 -8.98 -5.98 -13.89
C ASN A 81 -9.15 -5.06 -12.66
N VAL A 82 -9.24 -5.64 -11.46
CA VAL A 82 -9.26 -4.84 -10.22
C VAL A 82 -7.87 -4.25 -9.94
N VAL A 83 -6.79 -4.99 -10.19
CA VAL A 83 -5.42 -4.45 -10.04
C VAL A 83 -5.16 -3.38 -11.10
N TRP A 84 -5.63 -3.54 -12.34
CA TRP A 84 -5.58 -2.47 -13.34
C TRP A 84 -6.33 -1.22 -12.90
N LEU A 85 -7.56 -1.39 -12.41
CA LEU A 85 -8.33 -0.27 -11.86
C LEU A 85 -7.55 0.42 -10.73
N GLY A 86 -6.99 -0.37 -9.80
CA GLY A 86 -6.15 0.15 -8.72
C GLY A 86 -4.93 0.91 -9.23
N GLY A 87 -4.20 0.34 -10.19
CA GLY A 87 -3.04 0.98 -10.80
C GLY A 87 -3.36 2.26 -11.56
N ILE A 88 -4.47 2.27 -12.31
CA ILE A 88 -4.95 3.46 -13.02
C ILE A 88 -5.35 4.56 -12.03
N LEU A 89 -6.11 4.23 -10.99
CA LEU A 89 -6.51 5.20 -9.97
C LEU A 89 -5.30 5.76 -9.22
N PHE A 90 -4.35 4.90 -8.83
CA PHE A 90 -3.13 5.33 -8.16
C PHE A 90 -2.30 6.26 -9.04
N SER A 91 -2.04 5.87 -10.29
CA SER A 91 -1.31 6.66 -11.26
C SER A 91 -2.02 7.97 -11.57
N ALA A 92 -3.33 7.93 -11.84
CA ALA A 92 -4.14 9.11 -12.09
C ALA A 92 -4.15 10.07 -10.89
N GLY A 93 -4.21 9.54 -9.66
CA GLY A 93 -4.12 10.33 -8.44
C GLY A 93 -2.79 11.08 -8.33
N LEU A 94 -1.66 10.41 -8.61
CA LEU A 94 -0.35 11.06 -8.63
C LEU A 94 -0.22 12.07 -9.77
N ILE A 95 -0.71 11.76 -10.96
CA ILE A 95 -0.65 12.69 -12.11
C ILE A 95 -1.56 13.89 -11.88
N ALA A 96 -2.75 13.68 -11.29
CA ALA A 96 -3.70 14.77 -11.02
C ALA A 96 -3.13 15.83 -10.05
N THR A 97 -2.12 15.48 -9.24
CA THR A 97 -1.46 16.48 -8.38
C THR A 97 -0.83 17.63 -9.16
N ILE A 98 -0.53 17.48 -10.45
CA ILE A 98 0.02 18.56 -11.29
C ILE A 98 -0.97 19.75 -11.40
N PHE A 99 -2.25 19.46 -11.31
CA PHE A 99 -3.32 20.47 -11.47
C PHE A 99 -3.77 21.04 -10.13
N ILE A 100 -3.11 20.71 -9.03
CA ILE A 100 -3.51 21.20 -7.72
C ILE A 100 -3.07 22.66 -7.53
N HIS A 101 -4.03 23.48 -7.09
CA HIS A 101 -3.82 24.85 -6.65
C HIS A 101 -4.41 25.07 -5.24
N SER A 102 -4.85 24.01 -4.59
CA SER A 102 -5.42 24.05 -3.23
C SER A 102 -5.22 22.74 -2.50
N LEU A 103 -5.24 22.82 -1.17
CA LEU A 103 -5.14 21.62 -0.29
C LEU A 103 -6.30 20.65 -0.54
N SER A 104 -7.51 21.15 -0.81
CA SER A 104 -8.67 20.30 -1.10
C SER A 104 -8.45 19.45 -2.33
N MET A 105 -7.84 19.99 -3.38
CA MET A 105 -7.49 19.23 -4.59
C MET A 105 -6.42 18.17 -4.30
N LEU A 106 -5.43 18.48 -3.44
CA LEU A 106 -4.44 17.49 -2.99
C LEU A 106 -5.12 16.33 -2.23
N TYR A 107 -6.06 16.63 -1.34
CA TYR A 107 -6.79 15.61 -0.58
C TYR A 107 -7.61 14.69 -1.48
N VAL A 108 -8.22 15.25 -2.54
CA VAL A 108 -8.96 14.45 -3.52
C VAL A 108 -8.01 13.64 -4.39
N ALA A 109 -6.97 14.27 -4.96
CA ALA A 109 -6.07 13.62 -5.90
C ALA A 109 -5.22 12.54 -5.22
N TYR A 110 -4.49 12.89 -4.17
CA TYR A 110 -3.64 11.94 -3.45
C TYR A 110 -4.41 11.17 -2.39
N GLY A 111 -5.18 11.83 -1.54
CA GLY A 111 -5.87 11.20 -0.43
C GLY A 111 -6.92 10.20 -0.91
N LEU A 112 -7.86 10.63 -1.74
CA LEU A 112 -8.95 9.74 -2.18
C LEU A 112 -8.52 8.90 -3.39
N LEU A 113 -8.14 9.52 -4.50
CA LEU A 113 -7.97 8.80 -5.76
C LEU A 113 -6.78 7.83 -5.70
N ALA A 114 -5.60 8.30 -5.26
CA ALA A 114 -4.45 7.41 -5.10
C ALA A 114 -4.66 6.41 -3.95
N GLY A 115 -5.30 6.81 -2.84
CA GLY A 115 -5.64 5.93 -1.72
C GLY A 115 -6.54 4.77 -2.12
N PHE A 116 -7.60 5.02 -2.90
CA PHE A 116 -8.44 3.95 -3.47
C PHE A 116 -7.63 3.03 -4.38
N GLY A 117 -6.76 3.61 -5.21
CA GLY A 117 -5.89 2.86 -6.11
C GLY A 117 -4.96 1.89 -5.37
N ILE A 118 -4.26 2.37 -4.34
CA ILE A 118 -3.40 1.57 -3.48
C ILE A 118 -4.18 0.42 -2.85
N ALA A 119 -5.33 0.72 -2.24
CA ALA A 119 -6.10 -0.25 -1.48
C ALA A 119 -6.73 -1.34 -2.37
N PHE A 120 -7.22 -1.01 -3.57
CA PHE A 120 -7.68 -2.01 -4.54
C PHE A 120 -6.53 -2.93 -4.96
N ALA A 121 -5.39 -2.36 -5.36
CA ALA A 121 -4.27 -3.17 -5.82
C ALA A 121 -3.71 -4.06 -4.69
N TYR A 122 -3.49 -3.50 -3.49
CA TYR A 122 -2.93 -4.21 -2.35
C TYR A 122 -3.81 -5.37 -1.87
N GLY A 123 -5.09 -5.10 -1.63
CA GLY A 123 -6.02 -6.12 -1.15
C GLY A 123 -6.14 -7.31 -2.11
N ILE A 124 -6.15 -7.04 -3.42
CA ILE A 124 -6.27 -8.08 -4.44
C ILE A 124 -4.96 -8.84 -4.63
N THR A 125 -3.82 -8.16 -4.68
CA THR A 125 -2.52 -8.84 -4.86
C THR A 125 -2.23 -9.82 -3.74
N ILE A 126 -2.42 -9.45 -2.47
CA ILE A 126 -2.23 -10.35 -1.33
C ILE A 126 -3.24 -11.49 -1.36
N GLY A 127 -4.53 -11.16 -1.38
CA GLY A 127 -5.60 -12.16 -1.27
C GLY A 127 -5.59 -13.17 -2.41
N ASN A 128 -5.25 -12.76 -3.64
CA ASN A 128 -5.16 -13.65 -4.78
C ASN A 128 -3.88 -14.50 -4.76
N THR A 129 -2.74 -13.91 -4.37
CA THR A 129 -1.46 -14.64 -4.36
C THR A 129 -1.46 -15.75 -3.32
N VAL A 130 -2.01 -15.50 -2.12
CA VAL A 130 -2.12 -16.51 -1.06
C VAL A 130 -2.94 -17.73 -1.53
N LYS A 131 -3.98 -17.54 -2.37
CA LYS A 131 -4.77 -18.65 -2.92
C LYS A 131 -3.97 -19.59 -3.82
N PHE A 132 -2.88 -19.12 -4.44
CA PHE A 132 -1.98 -19.96 -5.22
C PHE A 132 -0.99 -20.77 -4.36
N PHE A 133 -0.85 -20.43 -3.09
CA PHE A 133 0.11 -21.04 -2.19
C PHE A 133 -0.53 -21.48 -0.86
N PRO A 134 -1.54 -22.36 -0.89
CA PRO A 134 -2.16 -22.86 0.34
C PRO A 134 -1.16 -23.66 1.19
N ASP A 135 -0.11 -24.19 0.55
CA ASP A 135 1.01 -24.90 1.17
C ASP A 135 1.96 -23.99 1.96
N LYS A 136 2.01 -22.67 1.62
CA LYS A 136 2.94 -21.69 2.18
C LYS A 136 2.28 -20.33 2.42
N SER A 137 1.01 -20.31 2.77
CA SER A 137 0.18 -19.10 2.84
C SER A 137 0.78 -17.99 3.71
N GLY A 138 1.32 -18.33 4.89
CA GLY A 138 1.95 -17.37 5.78
C GLY A 138 3.22 -16.73 5.18
N LEU A 139 4.09 -17.54 4.57
CA LEU A 139 5.30 -17.05 3.92
C LEU A 139 4.95 -16.10 2.76
N ILE A 140 3.98 -16.47 1.95
CA ILE A 140 3.57 -15.67 0.79
C ILE A 140 2.87 -14.37 1.21
N ALA A 141 2.06 -14.42 2.26
CA ALA A 141 1.50 -13.21 2.85
C ALA A 141 2.61 -12.28 3.36
N GLY A 142 3.60 -12.83 4.08
CA GLY A 142 4.78 -12.09 4.55
C GLY A 142 5.58 -11.46 3.40
N ILE A 143 5.92 -12.22 2.35
CA ILE A 143 6.62 -11.69 1.17
C ILE A 143 5.81 -10.56 0.51
N SER A 144 4.50 -10.72 0.38
CA SER A 144 3.64 -9.71 -0.24
C SER A 144 3.57 -8.41 0.58
N THR A 145 3.52 -8.54 1.91
CA THR A 145 3.53 -7.39 2.83
C THR A 145 4.92 -6.73 2.86
N ALA A 146 6.00 -7.53 2.92
CA ALA A 146 7.36 -7.02 2.84
C ALA A 146 7.64 -6.29 1.52
N ALA A 147 7.08 -6.77 0.40
CA ALA A 147 7.19 -6.10 -0.89
C ALA A 147 6.54 -4.70 -0.87
N TYR A 148 5.41 -4.55 -0.17
CA TYR A 148 4.78 -3.24 0.02
C TYR A 148 5.69 -2.31 0.86
N GLY A 149 6.26 -2.82 1.95
CA GLY A 149 7.24 -2.08 2.75
C GLY A 149 8.51 -1.70 1.95
N ALA A 150 8.99 -2.61 1.08
CA ALA A 150 10.18 -2.37 0.27
C ALA A 150 10.06 -1.15 -0.66
N GLY A 151 8.86 -0.79 -1.08
CA GLY A 151 8.62 0.45 -1.83
C GLY A 151 9.09 1.69 -1.07
N SER A 152 8.83 1.76 0.23
CA SER A 152 9.30 2.86 1.08
C SER A 152 10.79 2.81 1.45
N ILE A 153 11.48 1.71 1.14
CA ILE A 153 12.95 1.63 1.23
C ILE A 153 13.59 2.17 -0.05
N ILE A 154 13.07 1.74 -1.19
CA ILE A 154 13.69 1.97 -2.51
C ILE A 154 13.42 3.39 -3.02
N PHE A 155 12.19 3.88 -2.89
CA PHE A 155 11.79 5.11 -3.57
C PHE A 155 12.18 6.43 -2.90
N PRO A 156 12.34 6.59 -1.56
CA PRO A 156 12.67 7.88 -0.97
C PRO A 156 13.90 8.56 -1.57
N PRO A 157 15.06 7.89 -1.75
CA PRO A 157 16.22 8.52 -2.37
C PRO A 157 15.96 8.91 -3.83
N ILE A 158 15.21 8.08 -4.58
CA ILE A 158 14.86 8.36 -5.98
C ILE A 158 13.93 9.58 -6.05
N MET A 159 12.91 9.62 -5.18
CA MET A 159 11.98 10.75 -5.07
C MET A 159 12.73 12.03 -4.75
N GLN A 160 13.63 12.00 -3.76
CA GLN A 160 14.41 13.16 -3.36
C GLN A 160 15.33 13.65 -4.49
N ALA A 161 15.99 12.74 -5.20
CA ALA A 161 16.82 13.09 -6.36
C ALA A 161 16.01 13.77 -7.48
N LEU A 162 14.78 13.27 -7.74
CA LEU A 162 13.88 13.86 -8.72
C LEU A 162 13.34 15.22 -8.26
N ILE A 163 12.98 15.36 -6.98
CA ILE A 163 12.49 16.62 -6.41
C ILE A 163 13.60 17.68 -6.48
N SER A 164 14.83 17.35 -6.11
CA SER A 164 15.96 18.28 -6.16
C SER A 164 16.28 18.75 -7.58
N ARG A 165 15.99 17.93 -8.60
CA ARG A 165 16.31 18.26 -10.00
C ARG A 165 15.15 18.93 -10.74
N TYR A 166 13.94 18.52 -10.48
CA TYR A 166 12.77 18.90 -11.27
C TYR A 166 11.67 19.60 -10.46
N GLY A 167 11.76 19.60 -9.13
CA GLY A 167 10.72 20.05 -8.23
C GLY A 167 9.70 18.95 -7.90
N VAL A 168 8.81 19.23 -6.94
CA VAL A 168 7.88 18.23 -6.40
C VAL A 168 6.79 17.83 -7.41
N MET A 169 6.21 18.78 -8.14
CA MET A 169 5.12 18.51 -9.08
C MET A 169 5.52 17.65 -10.28
N PRO A 170 6.64 17.92 -10.99
CA PRO A 170 7.11 17.02 -12.03
C PRO A 170 7.47 15.63 -11.49
N THR A 171 7.95 15.53 -10.24
CA THR A 171 8.27 14.23 -9.61
C THR A 171 7.01 13.38 -9.45
N PHE A 172 5.90 13.93 -9.00
CA PHE A 172 4.61 13.22 -8.94
C PHE A 172 4.21 12.67 -10.32
N ARG A 173 4.35 13.48 -11.37
CA ARG A 173 4.02 13.06 -12.74
C ARG A 173 4.91 11.92 -13.22
N ILE A 174 6.23 12.09 -13.10
CA ILE A 174 7.21 11.09 -13.56
C ILE A 174 6.96 9.74 -12.88
N LEU A 175 6.84 9.75 -11.55
CA LEU A 175 6.62 8.53 -10.78
C LEU A 175 5.20 7.97 -10.99
N GLY A 176 4.19 8.83 -11.11
CA GLY A 176 2.83 8.41 -11.41
C GLY A 176 2.73 7.66 -12.73
N ILE A 177 3.38 8.15 -13.79
CA ILE A 177 3.45 7.45 -15.09
C ILE A 177 4.25 6.15 -14.96
N ALA A 178 5.43 6.21 -14.33
CA ALA A 178 6.28 5.03 -14.18
C ALA A 178 5.58 3.91 -13.41
N TYR A 179 4.95 4.21 -12.26
CA TYR A 179 4.20 3.24 -11.49
C TYR A 179 2.99 2.69 -12.26
N GLY A 180 2.26 3.56 -12.95
CA GLY A 180 1.13 3.15 -13.79
C GLY A 180 1.52 2.13 -14.84
N VAL A 181 2.58 2.41 -15.59
CA VAL A 181 3.11 1.49 -16.62
C VAL A 181 3.54 0.16 -16.00
N VAL A 182 4.33 0.20 -14.92
CA VAL A 182 4.81 -1.02 -14.26
C VAL A 182 3.66 -1.85 -13.69
N ILE A 183 2.68 -1.22 -13.04
CA ILE A 183 1.52 -1.92 -12.47
C ILE A 183 0.65 -2.53 -13.59
N ILE A 184 0.40 -1.80 -14.67
CA ILE A 184 -0.39 -2.32 -15.79
C ILE A 184 0.29 -3.54 -16.42
N ILE A 185 1.60 -3.48 -16.64
CA ILE A 185 2.38 -4.60 -17.20
C ILE A 185 2.38 -5.78 -16.22
N SER A 186 2.66 -5.56 -14.94
CA SER A 186 2.70 -6.64 -13.95
C SER A 186 1.33 -7.28 -13.75
N ALA A 187 0.26 -6.48 -13.73
CA ALA A 187 -1.10 -6.98 -13.58
C ALA A 187 -1.54 -7.89 -14.74
N TRP A 188 -0.90 -7.79 -15.92
CA TRP A 188 -1.16 -8.73 -17.02
C TRP A 188 -0.91 -10.19 -16.63
N PHE A 189 0.04 -10.43 -15.74
CA PHE A 189 0.38 -11.77 -15.26
C PHE A 189 -0.50 -12.22 -14.08
N ILE A 190 -1.27 -11.31 -13.46
CA ILE A 190 -2.14 -11.62 -12.32
C ILE A 190 -3.42 -12.30 -12.83
N THR A 191 -3.65 -13.52 -12.36
CA THR A 191 -4.85 -14.31 -12.66
C THR A 191 -5.34 -15.00 -11.40
N ALA A 192 -6.62 -15.42 -11.37
CA ALA A 192 -7.13 -16.27 -10.30
C ALA A 192 -6.70 -17.72 -10.51
N PRO A 193 -6.48 -18.52 -9.45
CA PRO A 193 -6.37 -19.97 -9.58
C PRO A 193 -7.73 -20.56 -9.98
N PRO A 194 -7.75 -21.71 -10.69
CA PRO A 194 -8.99 -22.44 -10.94
C PRO A 194 -9.69 -22.84 -9.62
N GLU A 195 -11.00 -22.99 -9.68
CA GLU A 195 -11.75 -23.49 -8.53
C GLU A 195 -11.24 -24.88 -8.11
N GLY A 196 -11.00 -25.07 -6.81
CA GLY A 196 -10.49 -26.33 -6.29
C GLY A 196 -9.02 -26.63 -6.63
N TRP A 197 -8.26 -25.68 -7.24
CA TRP A 197 -6.85 -25.91 -7.55
C TRP A 197 -6.01 -26.06 -6.28
N LEU A 198 -5.18 -27.11 -6.28
CA LEU A 198 -4.21 -27.39 -5.23
C LEU A 198 -2.84 -27.67 -5.86
N PRO A 199 -1.74 -27.30 -5.20
CA PRO A 199 -0.39 -27.65 -5.66
C PRO A 199 -0.18 -29.19 -5.61
N ASP A 200 0.66 -29.68 -6.52
CA ASP A 200 1.03 -31.10 -6.54
C ASP A 200 1.61 -31.53 -5.18
N GLY A 201 1.12 -32.65 -4.66
CA GLY A 201 1.55 -33.21 -3.37
C GLY A 201 0.97 -32.51 -2.13
N PHE A 202 0.13 -31.51 -2.30
CA PHE A 202 -0.57 -30.86 -1.17
C PHE A 202 -1.96 -31.47 -0.99
N THR A 203 -2.14 -32.20 0.09
CA THR A 203 -3.47 -32.60 0.55
C THR A 203 -3.91 -31.61 1.64
N PRO A 204 -5.04 -30.90 1.44
CA PRO A 204 -5.61 -30.11 2.52
C PRO A 204 -5.76 -31.04 3.74
N LYS A 205 -5.34 -30.60 4.89
CA LYS A 205 -5.62 -31.35 6.13
C LYS A 205 -7.14 -31.40 6.30
N THR A 206 -7.75 -32.42 5.69
CA THR A 206 -9.16 -32.76 5.89
C THR A 206 -9.31 -33.12 7.36
N GLY A 207 -9.99 -32.27 8.13
CA GLY A 207 -10.24 -32.51 9.54
C GLY A 207 -9.33 -31.78 10.52
N GLY A 208 -8.40 -30.98 10.07
CA GLY A 208 -7.88 -29.94 10.94
C GLY A 208 -8.86 -28.76 10.98
N LYS A 209 -9.93 -28.81 11.76
CA LYS A 209 -10.19 -27.65 12.62
C LYS A 209 -8.80 -27.32 13.14
N ALA A 210 -8.17 -26.24 12.66
CA ALA A 210 -6.95 -25.74 13.27
C ALA A 210 -7.14 -25.94 14.75
N ALA A 211 -6.16 -26.55 15.44
CA ALA A 211 -6.31 -26.95 16.81
C ALA A 211 -6.82 -25.74 17.61
N ALA A 212 -8.07 -25.46 17.42
CA ALA A 212 -8.90 -24.61 18.21
C ALA A 212 -8.93 -25.35 19.53
N GLY A 213 -8.14 -24.86 20.50
CA GLY A 213 -8.25 -25.36 21.85
C GLY A 213 -9.72 -25.45 22.23
N PRO A 214 -10.10 -26.31 23.17
CA PRO A 214 -11.51 -26.48 23.54
C PRO A 214 -12.12 -25.11 23.86
N GLY A 215 -13.00 -24.60 22.96
CA GLY A 215 -13.66 -23.31 23.05
C GLY A 215 -13.49 -22.34 21.87
N GLN A 216 -12.68 -22.66 20.84
CA GLN A 216 -12.57 -21.83 19.62
C GLN A 216 -13.48 -22.37 18.51
N ALA A 217 -14.78 -22.12 18.62
CA ALA A 217 -15.69 -22.24 17.50
C ALA A 217 -15.47 -21.04 16.55
N ASP A 218 -15.49 -21.31 15.22
CA ASP A 218 -15.50 -20.25 14.22
C ASP A 218 -16.69 -19.31 14.51
N LYS A 219 -16.36 -18.06 14.88
CA LYS A 219 -17.37 -17.07 15.21
C LYS A 219 -17.87 -16.38 13.94
N ASN A 220 -19.18 -16.28 13.80
CA ASN A 220 -19.78 -15.43 12.80
C ASN A 220 -19.46 -13.93 13.15
N TRP A 221 -19.49 -13.06 12.14
CA TRP A 221 -19.18 -11.65 12.31
C TRP A 221 -20.00 -10.97 13.43
N LYS A 222 -21.29 -11.36 13.62
CA LYS A 222 -22.14 -10.85 14.72
C LYS A 222 -21.63 -11.30 16.09
N GLN A 223 -21.17 -12.55 16.19
CA GLN A 223 -20.59 -13.10 17.43
C GLN A 223 -19.24 -12.49 17.74
N MET A 224 -18.46 -12.17 16.68
CA MET A 224 -17.18 -11.47 16.84
C MET A 224 -17.40 -10.05 17.37
N LEU A 225 -18.37 -9.30 16.84
CA LEU A 225 -18.73 -7.97 17.31
C LEU A 225 -19.30 -7.97 18.74
N ALA A 226 -19.85 -9.08 19.20
CA ALA A 226 -20.34 -9.24 20.58
C ALA A 226 -19.23 -9.64 21.57
N ASP A 227 -18.02 -9.96 21.10
CA ASP A 227 -16.92 -10.42 21.95
C ASP A 227 -16.01 -9.26 22.38
N VAL A 228 -15.89 -9.02 23.68
CA VAL A 228 -15.00 -8.00 24.25
C VAL A 228 -13.54 -8.18 23.80
N ARG A 229 -13.07 -9.41 23.61
CA ARG A 229 -11.70 -9.72 23.15
C ARG A 229 -11.41 -9.10 21.78
N PHE A 230 -12.42 -9.00 20.91
CA PHE A 230 -12.30 -8.34 19.62
C PHE A 230 -11.94 -6.86 19.77
N TYR A 231 -12.62 -6.15 20.67
CA TYR A 231 -12.35 -4.72 20.94
C TYR A 231 -10.99 -4.50 21.60
N LEU A 232 -10.57 -5.40 22.50
CA LEU A 232 -9.25 -5.34 23.11
C LEU A 232 -8.14 -5.52 22.05
N MET A 233 -8.32 -6.44 21.11
CA MET A 233 -7.37 -6.61 20.00
C MET A 233 -7.33 -5.37 19.09
N ILE A 234 -8.48 -4.78 18.79
CA ILE A 234 -8.56 -3.52 18.04
C ILE A 234 -7.83 -2.41 18.77
N LEU A 235 -8.06 -2.26 20.08
CA LEU A 235 -7.42 -1.21 20.89
C LEU A 235 -5.89 -1.35 20.87
N VAL A 236 -5.38 -2.56 21.09
CA VAL A 236 -3.94 -2.86 21.02
C VAL A 236 -3.41 -2.53 19.62
N PHE A 237 -4.12 -2.95 18.55
CA PHE A 237 -3.73 -2.65 17.17
C PHE A 237 -3.70 -1.14 16.89
N ILE A 238 -4.71 -0.38 17.36
CA ILE A 238 -4.76 1.08 17.21
C ILE A 238 -3.53 1.73 17.86
N ILE A 239 -3.19 1.35 19.10
CA ILE A 239 -2.06 1.93 19.82
C ILE A 239 -0.75 1.71 19.05
N PHE A 240 -0.47 0.47 18.62
CA PHE A 240 0.75 0.15 17.89
C PHE A 240 0.78 0.76 16.50
N ALA A 241 -0.33 0.68 15.75
CA ALA A 241 -0.43 1.23 14.40
C ALA A 241 -0.30 2.76 14.39
N THR A 242 -0.87 3.46 15.39
CA THR A 242 -0.77 4.92 15.48
C THR A 242 0.69 5.36 15.60
N GLY A 243 1.48 4.75 16.49
CA GLY A 243 2.90 5.07 16.62
C GLY A 243 3.68 4.87 15.32
N GLY A 244 3.48 3.71 14.67
CA GLY A 244 4.13 3.40 13.40
C GLY A 244 3.74 4.37 12.27
N LEU A 245 2.46 4.66 12.11
CA LEU A 245 1.97 5.56 11.06
C LEU A 245 2.40 7.02 11.29
N MET A 246 2.51 7.47 12.54
CA MET A 246 3.05 8.81 12.85
C MET A 246 4.51 8.93 12.39
N VAL A 247 5.35 7.94 12.70
CA VAL A 247 6.75 7.93 12.27
C VAL A 247 6.87 7.88 10.76
N VAL A 248 6.08 7.03 10.09
CA VAL A 248 6.08 6.92 8.62
C VAL A 248 5.63 8.23 7.96
N SER A 249 4.59 8.87 8.47
CA SER A 249 4.05 10.10 7.87
C SER A 249 4.94 11.33 8.10
N GLN A 250 5.70 11.37 9.19
CA GLN A 250 6.49 12.53 9.59
C GLN A 250 8.02 12.29 9.53
N GLY A 251 8.46 11.14 9.00
CA GLY A 251 9.87 10.74 9.01
C GLY A 251 10.81 11.77 8.41
N SER A 252 10.50 12.34 7.24
CA SER A 252 11.30 13.36 6.59
C SER A 252 11.22 14.73 7.31
N PRO A 253 10.03 15.29 7.60
CA PRO A 253 9.93 16.54 8.36
C PRO A 253 10.61 16.49 9.73
N MET A 254 10.45 15.40 10.48
CA MET A 254 11.06 15.25 11.81
C MET A 254 12.58 15.21 11.75
N SER A 255 13.14 14.45 10.81
CA SER A 255 14.61 14.36 10.67
C SER A 255 15.25 15.70 10.28
N GLN A 256 14.55 16.53 9.53
CA GLN A 256 15.01 17.87 9.19
C GLN A 256 14.83 18.86 10.35
N ALA A 257 13.65 18.90 10.96
CA ALA A 257 13.33 19.90 12.01
C ALA A 257 14.07 19.64 13.33
N ILE A 258 14.19 18.37 13.74
CA ILE A 258 14.77 17.98 15.04
C ILE A 258 16.23 17.55 14.85
N GLY A 259 16.51 16.78 13.81
CA GLY A 259 17.84 16.22 13.55
C GLY A 259 18.77 17.12 12.73
N GLY A 260 18.28 18.25 12.20
CA GLY A 260 19.08 19.14 11.34
C GLY A 260 19.54 18.48 10.03
N ALA A 261 18.93 17.37 9.63
CA ALA A 261 19.29 16.65 8.42
C ALA A 261 18.93 17.45 7.17
N ASP A 262 19.77 17.42 6.15
CA ASP A 262 19.40 17.90 4.83
C ASP A 262 18.36 16.97 4.17
N ALA A 263 17.73 17.43 3.09
CA ALA A 263 16.66 16.70 2.45
C ALA A 263 17.10 15.32 1.91
N ALA A 264 18.36 15.19 1.47
CA ALA A 264 18.90 13.93 0.97
C ALA A 264 19.10 12.92 2.11
N THR A 265 19.69 13.35 3.22
CA THR A 265 19.85 12.55 4.44
C THR A 265 18.49 12.17 5.02
N ALA A 266 17.52 13.08 5.04
CA ALA A 266 16.17 12.80 5.50
C ALA A 266 15.48 11.70 4.68
N ALA A 267 15.66 11.70 3.35
CA ALA A 267 15.12 10.63 2.49
C ALA A 267 15.76 9.25 2.80
N VAL A 268 17.06 9.21 3.09
CA VAL A 268 17.74 7.97 3.53
C VAL A 268 17.20 7.52 4.89
N ILE A 269 16.99 8.43 5.84
CA ILE A 269 16.41 8.11 7.16
C ILE A 269 15.03 7.48 6.99
N VAL A 270 14.18 8.00 6.10
CA VAL A 270 12.88 7.40 5.77
C VAL A 270 13.04 5.97 5.27
N SER A 271 14.03 5.71 4.40
CA SER A 271 14.34 4.35 3.94
C SER A 271 14.77 3.42 5.08
N VAL A 272 15.59 3.91 6.02
CA VAL A 272 16.02 3.13 7.20
C VAL A 272 14.84 2.80 8.11
N ILE A 273 13.95 3.77 8.38
CA ILE A 273 12.70 3.54 9.13
C ILE A 273 11.87 2.45 8.45
N ALA A 274 11.80 2.48 7.12
CA ALA A 274 11.05 1.51 6.34
C ALA A 274 11.64 0.09 6.41
N VAL A 275 12.95 -0.08 6.62
CA VAL A 275 13.56 -1.41 6.87
C VAL A 275 12.96 -2.05 8.12
N GLY A 276 12.82 -1.29 9.21
CA GLY A 276 12.17 -1.78 10.42
C GLY A 276 10.71 -2.18 10.19
N ASN A 277 9.97 -1.35 9.45
CA ASN A 277 8.56 -1.63 9.11
C ASN A 277 8.38 -2.82 8.16
N THR A 278 9.38 -3.10 7.30
CA THR A 278 9.34 -4.23 6.35
C THR A 278 9.73 -5.55 7.00
N GLY A 279 10.61 -5.50 8.00
CA GLY A 279 11.14 -6.70 8.69
C GLY A 279 10.27 -7.22 9.83
N GLY A 280 9.34 -6.43 10.37
CA GLY A 280 8.36 -6.81 11.39
C GLY A 280 7.10 -7.36 10.79
#